data_01f1df9f37fd2e20e0494681cff75887
#
_entry.id   01f1df9f37fd2e20e0494681cff75887
#
_cell.length_a   1.000
_cell.length_b   1.000
_cell.length_c   1.000
_cell.angle_alpha   90.00
_cell.angle_beta   90.00
_cell.angle_gamma   90.00
#
_symmetry.space_group_name_H-M   'P 1'
#
loop_
_entity.id
_entity.type
_entity.pdbx_description
1 polymer ?
#
loop_
_entity_poly.entity_id
_entity_poly.type
_entity_poly.pdbx_seq_one_letter_code
_entity_poly.pdbx_strand_id
1 'polypeptide(L)'
;SMLSINISSQIQEGFFRVDQKYDVVVGNKGSSTQLLMSSIFFSEDPLGTLPYSVVDDIKDIDETMKVVPIALGDNYRGSKIVGTEPNLLEGYEFSKGQVFGEDFEVVVGSNVAKAYNLEIGSQIVSSHGAGDAISGHDHSDSPYKVVGILKSTNTSYDNAVFTDICNIW
;
A
#
# COMPACT_ATOMS: atom_id res chain seq x y z
N SER A 1 9.73 -32.75 -1.08
CA SER A 1 10.91 -32.20 -1.75
C SER A 1 11.35 -30.93 -1.02
N MET A 2 12.64 -30.65 -0.93
CA MET A 2 13.21 -29.48 -0.23
C MET A 2 12.67 -28.13 -0.77
N LEU A 3 12.34 -28.07 -2.05
CA LEU A 3 11.84 -26.83 -2.69
C LEU A 3 10.44 -26.44 -2.19
N SER A 4 9.55 -27.42 -1.99
CA SER A 4 8.19 -27.18 -1.52
C SER A 4 8.14 -26.71 -0.06
N ILE A 5 9.06 -27.18 0.78
CA ILE A 5 9.14 -26.80 2.19
C ILE A 5 9.63 -25.36 2.33
N ASN A 6 10.61 -24.93 1.54
CA ASN A 6 11.12 -23.56 1.58
C ASN A 6 10.07 -22.52 1.11
N ILE A 7 9.31 -22.83 0.08
CA ILE A 7 8.26 -21.91 -0.41
C ILE A 7 7.14 -21.77 0.64
N SER A 8 6.71 -22.88 1.24
CA SER A 8 5.68 -22.85 2.29
C SER A 8 6.10 -22.09 3.53
N SER A 9 7.36 -22.24 3.99
CA SER A 9 7.85 -21.52 5.15
C SER A 9 7.99 -20.02 4.90
N GLN A 10 8.46 -19.61 3.71
CA GLN A 10 8.57 -18.20 3.37
C GLN A 10 7.19 -17.53 3.24
N ILE A 11 6.19 -18.22 2.68
CA ILE A 11 4.82 -17.73 2.63
C ILE A 11 4.25 -17.62 4.05
N GLN A 12 4.44 -18.62 4.91
CA GLN A 12 3.99 -18.56 6.29
C GLN A 12 4.66 -17.45 7.09
N GLU A 13 5.97 -17.26 6.97
CA GLU A 13 6.68 -16.18 7.67
C GLU A 13 6.20 -14.78 7.19
N GLY A 14 5.93 -14.61 5.90
CA GLY A 14 5.34 -13.39 5.37
C GLY A 14 3.94 -13.11 5.92
N PHE A 15 3.10 -14.14 5.99
CA PHE A 15 1.76 -14.08 6.57
C PHE A 15 1.79 -13.69 8.06
N PHE A 16 2.61 -14.37 8.86
CA PHE A 16 2.71 -14.11 10.29
C PHE A 16 3.27 -12.71 10.62
N ARG A 17 4.18 -12.18 9.81
CA ARG A 17 4.75 -10.85 10.08
C ARG A 17 3.75 -9.72 9.85
N VAL A 18 2.87 -9.87 8.87
CA VAL A 18 1.84 -8.86 8.59
C VAL A 18 0.67 -8.99 9.55
N ASP A 19 0.28 -10.22 9.89
CA ASP A 19 -0.82 -10.54 10.81
C ASP A 19 -0.57 -10.01 12.23
N GLN A 20 0.69 -9.95 12.68
CA GLN A 20 1.04 -9.44 14.01
C GLN A 20 1.04 -7.91 14.13
N LYS A 21 0.90 -7.17 13.04
CA LYS A 21 0.95 -5.70 13.05
C LYS A 21 -0.41 -5.06 13.33
N TYR A 22 -1.49 -5.75 13.01
CA TYR A 22 -2.84 -5.22 13.09
C TYR A 22 -3.76 -6.19 13.82
N ASP A 23 -4.45 -5.71 14.85
CA ASP A 23 -5.40 -6.51 15.63
C ASP A 23 -6.78 -6.57 14.97
N VAL A 24 -7.15 -5.52 14.22
CA VAL A 24 -8.47 -5.38 13.58
C VAL A 24 -8.34 -4.76 12.20
N VAL A 25 -9.09 -5.27 11.24
CA VAL A 25 -9.27 -4.67 9.92
C VAL A 25 -10.73 -4.30 9.73
N VAL A 26 -10.99 -3.04 9.38
CA VAL A 26 -12.33 -2.50 9.16
C VAL A 26 -12.52 -2.18 7.67
N GLY A 27 -13.62 -2.62 7.09
CA GLY A 27 -13.94 -2.38 5.70
C GLY A 27 -15.42 -2.56 5.39
N ASN A 28 -15.81 -2.39 4.13
CA ASN A 28 -17.19 -2.61 3.71
C ASN A 28 -17.64 -4.05 3.92
N LYS A 29 -18.95 -4.21 4.11
CA LYS A 29 -19.58 -5.52 4.26
C LYS A 29 -19.32 -6.39 3.03
N GLY A 30 -18.84 -7.60 3.28
CA GLY A 30 -18.57 -8.58 2.23
C GLY A 30 -17.74 -9.75 2.73
N SER A 31 -16.90 -10.29 1.87
CA SER A 31 -16.01 -11.39 2.23
C SER A 31 -14.86 -10.91 3.11
N SER A 32 -14.69 -11.51 4.28
CA SER A 32 -13.55 -11.27 5.16
C SER A 32 -12.21 -11.63 4.48
N THR A 33 -12.21 -12.66 3.66
CA THR A 33 -11.03 -13.06 2.88
C THR A 33 -10.65 -11.96 1.88
N GLN A 34 -11.61 -11.42 1.13
CA GLN A 34 -11.35 -10.34 0.18
C GLN A 34 -10.89 -9.06 0.91
N LEU A 35 -11.46 -8.76 2.07
CA LEU A 35 -11.01 -7.64 2.88
C LEU A 35 -9.53 -7.77 3.27
N LEU A 36 -9.10 -8.94 3.73
CA LEU A 36 -7.70 -9.21 4.03
C LEU A 36 -6.81 -9.15 2.79
N MET A 37 -7.25 -9.77 1.69
CA MET A 37 -6.48 -9.79 0.44
C MET A 37 -6.28 -8.41 -0.16
N SER A 38 -7.25 -7.52 -0.03
CA SER A 38 -7.12 -6.14 -0.49
C SER A 38 -6.31 -5.26 0.47
N SER A 39 -6.63 -5.29 1.78
CA SER A 39 -6.08 -4.32 2.74
C SER A 39 -4.69 -4.67 3.28
N ILE A 40 -4.37 -5.98 3.38
CA ILE A 40 -3.10 -6.47 3.95
C ILE A 40 -2.14 -6.92 2.85
N PHE A 41 -2.67 -7.66 1.87
CA PHE A 41 -1.82 -8.25 0.81
C PHE A 41 -1.77 -7.42 -0.46
N PHE A 42 -2.63 -6.42 -0.62
CA PHE A 42 -2.75 -5.54 -1.79
C PHE A 42 -2.90 -6.33 -3.12
N SER A 43 -3.48 -7.53 -3.04
CA SER A 43 -3.58 -8.48 -4.17
C SER A 43 -4.91 -8.43 -4.88
N GLU A 44 -5.94 -7.88 -4.24
CA GLU A 44 -7.30 -7.72 -4.80
C GLU A 44 -7.78 -6.28 -4.67
N ASP A 45 -8.82 -5.94 -5.44
CA ASP A 45 -9.48 -4.65 -5.31
C ASP A 45 -10.43 -4.66 -4.11
N PRO A 46 -10.59 -3.53 -3.40
CA PRO A 46 -11.49 -3.44 -2.26
C PRO A 46 -12.96 -3.59 -2.69
N LEU A 47 -13.80 -4.11 -1.80
CA LEU A 47 -15.25 -4.27 -2.00
C LEU A 47 -16.04 -2.93 -2.03
N GLY A 48 -15.35 -1.81 -2.00
CA GLY A 48 -15.91 -0.48 -1.98
C GLY A 48 -15.15 0.41 -0.99
N THR A 49 -15.58 1.66 -0.86
CA THR A 49 -14.94 2.66 -0.03
C THR A 49 -15.75 2.93 1.24
N LEU A 50 -15.06 3.25 2.34
CA LEU A 50 -15.65 3.81 3.54
C LEU A 50 -15.43 5.32 3.56
N PRO A 51 -16.36 6.14 4.07
CA PRO A 51 -16.09 7.56 4.29
C PRO A 51 -14.89 7.74 5.22
N TYR A 52 -14.06 8.75 4.94
CA TYR A 52 -12.86 9.01 5.77
C TYR A 52 -13.22 9.31 7.23
N SER A 53 -14.43 9.86 7.50
CA SER A 53 -14.93 10.08 8.86
C SER A 53 -14.94 8.82 9.75
N VAL A 54 -14.96 7.62 9.15
CA VAL A 54 -14.85 6.37 9.91
C VAL A 54 -13.49 6.26 10.63
N VAL A 55 -12.44 6.86 10.09
CA VAL A 55 -11.13 6.93 10.76
C VAL A 55 -11.24 7.72 12.06
N ASP A 56 -11.92 8.87 12.01
CA ASP A 56 -12.14 9.72 13.18
C ASP A 56 -13.06 9.04 14.19
N ASP A 57 -14.15 8.43 13.71
CA ASP A 57 -15.08 7.66 14.56
C ASP A 57 -14.37 6.54 15.33
N ILE A 58 -13.40 5.85 14.70
CA ILE A 58 -12.62 4.80 15.36
C ILE A 58 -11.64 5.39 16.37
N LYS A 59 -10.96 6.49 16.03
CA LYS A 59 -10.06 7.20 16.93
C LYS A 59 -10.79 7.71 18.19
N ASP A 60 -12.06 8.09 18.05
CA ASP A 60 -12.89 8.56 19.17
C ASP A 60 -13.33 7.43 20.12
N ILE A 61 -13.31 6.17 19.67
CA ILE A 61 -13.62 5.03 20.55
C ILE A 61 -12.53 4.85 21.62
N ASP A 62 -11.28 4.94 21.23
CA ASP A 62 -10.13 4.84 22.12
C ASP A 62 -8.94 5.58 21.50
N GLU A 63 -8.54 6.68 22.14
CA GLU A 63 -7.41 7.51 21.69
C GLU A 63 -6.06 6.76 21.65
N THR A 64 -5.98 5.60 22.29
CA THR A 64 -4.77 4.76 22.27
C THR A 64 -4.69 3.87 21.03
N MET A 65 -5.78 3.73 20.27
CA MET A 65 -5.80 2.95 19.04
C MET A 65 -4.97 3.64 17.95
N LYS A 66 -4.07 2.89 17.36
CA LYS A 66 -3.37 3.30 16.15
C LYS A 66 -4.22 2.93 14.94
N VAL A 67 -4.81 3.91 14.31
CA VAL A 67 -5.62 3.73 13.10
C VAL A 67 -4.78 4.06 11.86
N VAL A 68 -4.82 3.18 10.86
CA VAL A 68 -4.09 3.34 9.61
C VAL A 68 -5.09 3.22 8.46
N PRO A 69 -5.45 4.32 7.79
CA PRO A 69 -6.31 4.27 6.64
C PRO A 69 -5.57 3.71 5.42
N ILE A 70 -6.29 2.97 4.55
CA ILE A 70 -5.77 2.43 3.30
C ILE A 70 -6.78 2.69 2.19
N ALA A 71 -6.31 3.32 1.12
CA ALA A 71 -7.03 3.50 -0.14
C ALA A 71 -6.27 2.81 -1.27
N LEU A 72 -6.99 2.10 -2.12
CA LEU A 72 -6.44 1.44 -3.31
C LEU A 72 -7.21 1.94 -4.53
N GLY A 73 -6.53 2.50 -5.50
CA GLY A 73 -7.20 3.02 -6.70
C GLY A 73 -6.35 2.87 -7.95
N ASP A 74 -5.08 3.08 -7.83
CA ASP A 74 -4.15 3.19 -8.93
C ASP A 74 -3.14 2.04 -8.97
N ASN A 75 -2.49 1.92 -10.12
CA ASN A 75 -1.42 0.97 -10.33
C ASN A 75 -0.21 1.64 -10.99
N TYR A 76 0.97 1.15 -10.66
CA TYR A 76 2.18 1.42 -11.42
C TYR A 76 2.70 0.09 -11.98
N ARG A 77 2.51 -0.12 -13.30
CA ARG A 77 2.98 -1.32 -14.01
C ARG A 77 2.61 -2.64 -13.32
N GLY A 78 1.40 -2.71 -12.76
CA GLY A 78 0.90 -3.89 -12.04
C GLY A 78 1.17 -3.91 -10.54
N SER A 79 1.97 -2.98 -10.01
CA SER A 79 2.12 -2.78 -8.57
C SER A 79 1.04 -1.83 -8.07
N LYS A 80 0.32 -2.20 -7.02
CA LYS A 80 -0.71 -1.35 -6.42
C LYS A 80 -0.08 -0.08 -5.84
N ILE A 81 -0.73 1.06 -6.07
CA ILE A 81 -0.45 2.31 -5.36
C ILE A 81 -1.40 2.38 -4.17
N VAL A 82 -0.82 2.43 -2.99
CA VAL A 82 -1.52 2.41 -1.70
C VAL A 82 -1.48 3.80 -1.11
N GLY A 83 -2.64 4.47 -1.08
CA GLY A 83 -2.82 5.71 -0.33
C GLY A 83 -2.99 5.40 1.15
N THR A 84 -2.19 6.05 2.00
CA THR A 84 -2.17 5.78 3.44
C THR A 84 -1.55 6.94 4.21
N GLU A 85 -1.46 6.81 5.51
CA GLU A 85 -0.67 7.72 6.36
C GLU A 85 0.76 7.18 6.56
N PRO A 86 1.75 8.06 6.86
CA PRO A 86 3.14 7.66 7.12
C PRO A 86 3.31 6.59 8.20
N ASN A 87 2.38 6.50 9.14
CA ASN A 87 2.38 5.55 10.24
C ASN A 87 2.26 4.08 9.79
N LEU A 88 1.78 3.80 8.56
CA LEU A 88 1.81 2.46 7.96
C LEU A 88 3.25 1.94 7.88
N LEU A 89 4.19 2.82 7.55
CA LEU A 89 5.58 2.47 7.30
C LEU A 89 6.48 2.56 8.56
N GLU A 90 5.91 2.88 9.71
CA GLU A 90 6.66 2.86 10.97
C GLU A 90 7.22 1.46 11.29
N GLY A 91 8.49 1.45 11.71
CA GLY A 91 9.22 0.21 12.02
C GLY A 91 9.82 -0.48 10.80
N TYR A 92 9.54 -0.02 9.57
CA TYR A 92 10.22 -0.51 8.38
C TYR A 92 11.51 0.29 8.12
N GLU A 93 12.53 -0.43 7.66
CA GLU A 93 13.80 0.20 7.29
C GLU A 93 13.81 0.61 5.82
N PHE A 94 14.43 1.74 5.56
CA PHE A 94 14.67 2.23 4.21
C PHE A 94 16.07 1.83 3.73
N SER A 95 16.17 1.38 2.48
CA SER A 95 17.44 1.19 1.82
C SER A 95 18.01 2.52 1.34
N LYS A 96 17.12 3.44 0.92
CA LYS A 96 17.43 4.81 0.51
C LYS A 96 16.26 5.74 0.84
N GLY A 97 16.58 7.01 1.11
CA GLY A 97 15.58 8.05 1.32
C GLY A 97 14.80 7.94 2.62
N GLN A 98 13.57 8.38 2.59
CA GLN A 98 12.70 8.51 3.77
C GLN A 98 11.23 8.28 3.40
N VAL A 99 10.34 8.33 4.40
CA VAL A 99 8.89 8.31 4.20
C VAL A 99 8.44 9.59 3.47
N PHE A 100 7.33 9.49 2.73
CA PHE A 100 6.70 10.63 2.05
C PHE A 100 6.17 11.65 3.07
N GLY A 101 6.12 12.92 2.70
CA GLY A 101 5.63 14.01 3.53
C GLY A 101 5.00 15.16 2.75
N GLU A 102 5.19 15.18 1.43
CA GLU A 102 4.62 16.18 0.53
C GLU A 102 3.72 15.52 -0.51
N ASP A 103 2.90 16.33 -1.18
CA ASP A 103 2.02 15.86 -2.24
C ASP A 103 2.80 15.19 -3.37
N PHE A 104 2.23 14.12 -3.90
CA PHE A 104 2.83 13.32 -4.98
C PHE A 104 4.20 12.70 -4.68
N GLU A 105 4.58 12.62 -3.42
CA GLU A 105 5.72 11.81 -2.99
C GLU A 105 5.32 10.34 -2.79
N VAL A 106 6.23 9.43 -3.15
CA VAL A 106 6.02 8.00 -2.96
C VAL A 106 7.22 7.31 -2.34
N VAL A 107 6.91 6.28 -1.57
CA VAL A 107 7.85 5.24 -1.15
C VAL A 107 7.57 3.99 -1.98
N VAL A 108 8.61 3.36 -2.50
CA VAL A 108 8.48 2.14 -3.29
C VAL A 108 9.01 0.92 -2.55
N GLY A 109 8.34 -0.20 -2.70
CA GLY A 109 8.80 -1.48 -2.19
C GLY A 109 10.08 -1.96 -2.88
N SER A 110 10.83 -2.80 -2.21
CA SER A 110 12.17 -3.25 -2.68
C SER A 110 12.13 -3.96 -4.03
N ASN A 111 11.08 -4.75 -4.29
CA ASN A 111 10.93 -5.46 -5.57
C ASN A 111 10.52 -4.52 -6.70
N VAL A 112 9.65 -3.54 -6.41
CA VAL A 112 9.24 -2.51 -7.38
C VAL A 112 10.45 -1.70 -7.81
N ALA A 113 11.26 -1.23 -6.85
CA ALA A 113 12.46 -0.47 -7.14
C ALA A 113 13.44 -1.25 -8.02
N LYS A 114 13.67 -2.52 -7.73
CA LYS A 114 14.57 -3.40 -8.50
C LYS A 114 14.02 -3.69 -9.90
N ALA A 115 12.73 -4.03 -10.02
CA ALA A 115 12.12 -4.41 -11.30
C ALA A 115 12.15 -3.27 -12.33
N TYR A 116 12.04 -2.03 -11.87
CA TYR A 116 11.95 -0.86 -12.75
C TYR A 116 13.14 0.09 -12.63
N ASN A 117 14.22 -0.32 -11.93
CA ASN A 117 15.43 0.48 -11.71
C ASN A 117 15.13 1.87 -11.17
N LEU A 118 14.23 1.97 -10.17
CA LEU A 118 13.85 3.23 -9.56
C LEU A 118 14.89 3.68 -8.52
N GLU A 119 15.20 4.96 -8.56
CA GLU A 119 16.10 5.64 -7.63
C GLU A 119 15.35 6.80 -6.96
N ILE A 120 15.92 7.36 -5.89
CA ILE A 120 15.40 8.60 -5.29
C ILE A 120 15.37 9.70 -6.34
N GLY A 121 14.24 10.37 -6.49
CA GLY A 121 13.98 11.38 -7.52
C GLY A 121 13.43 10.85 -8.84
N SER A 122 13.34 9.53 -9.02
CA SER A 122 12.62 8.95 -10.17
C SER A 122 11.17 9.41 -10.18
N GLN A 123 10.63 9.64 -11.38
CA GLN A 123 9.22 9.96 -11.56
C GLN A 123 8.47 8.73 -12.05
N ILE A 124 7.31 8.48 -11.47
CA ILE A 124 6.40 7.41 -11.87
C ILE A 124 5.02 8.00 -12.19
N VAL A 125 4.38 7.47 -13.21
CA VAL A 125 3.02 7.87 -13.61
C VAL A 125 2.10 6.71 -13.31
N SER A 126 1.03 6.98 -12.58
CA SER A 126 -0.01 5.98 -12.32
C SER A 126 -0.78 5.64 -13.60
N SER A 127 -1.20 4.40 -13.72
CA SER A 127 -2.17 3.98 -14.72
C SER A 127 -3.45 3.58 -14.01
N HIS A 128 -4.56 4.23 -14.37
CA HIS A 128 -5.88 3.72 -14.02
C HIS A 128 -6.10 2.41 -14.77
N GLY A 129 -6.66 1.40 -14.12
CA GLY A 129 -6.97 0.12 -14.77
C GLY A 129 -7.78 0.38 -16.04
N ALA A 130 -7.53 -0.37 -17.10
CA ALA A 130 -8.11 -0.22 -18.44
C ALA A 130 -9.63 -0.45 -18.45
N GLY A 131 -10.42 0.37 -17.77
CA GLY A 131 -11.86 0.22 -17.62
C GLY A 131 -12.70 1.48 -17.64
N ASP A 132 -12.18 2.65 -17.30
CA ASP A 132 -13.02 3.85 -17.18
C ASP A 132 -12.47 5.05 -17.93
N ALA A 133 -12.74 5.07 -19.24
CA ALA A 133 -12.54 6.24 -20.11
C ALA A 133 -13.70 7.27 -20.02
N ILE A 134 -14.44 7.36 -18.91
CA ILE A 134 -15.67 8.16 -18.84
C ILE A 134 -15.74 9.16 -17.66
N SER A 135 -14.74 9.34 -16.85
CA SER A 135 -14.75 10.43 -15.87
C SER A 135 -13.52 11.33 -16.05
N GLY A 136 -13.79 12.50 -16.66
CA GLY A 136 -12.78 13.48 -17.06
C GLY A 136 -12.17 14.27 -15.91
N HIS A 137 -11.45 13.60 -15.04
CA HIS A 137 -10.43 14.21 -14.20
C HIS A 137 -9.14 13.44 -14.44
N ASP A 138 -8.41 13.94 -15.41
CA ASP A 138 -7.10 13.45 -15.83
C ASP A 138 -6.07 13.94 -14.81
N HIS A 139 -5.75 13.09 -13.81
CA HIS A 139 -4.60 13.31 -12.93
C HIS A 139 -3.29 12.82 -13.59
N SER A 140 -3.31 12.60 -14.91
CA SER A 140 -2.16 12.18 -15.70
C SER A 140 -1.04 13.23 -15.77
N ASP A 141 -1.28 14.45 -15.30
CA ASP A 141 -0.33 15.56 -15.42
C ASP A 141 0.62 15.73 -14.21
N SER A 142 0.46 14.98 -13.14
CA SER A 142 1.33 15.09 -11.97
C SER A 142 2.01 13.76 -11.65
N PRO A 143 3.25 13.56 -12.12
CA PRO A 143 3.99 12.34 -11.81
C PRO A 143 4.33 12.29 -10.33
N TYR A 144 4.25 11.10 -9.74
CA TYR A 144 4.74 10.84 -8.40
C TYR A 144 6.26 10.82 -8.38
N LYS A 145 6.85 11.39 -7.34
CA LYS A 145 8.30 11.41 -7.11
C LYS A 145 8.71 10.39 -6.08
N VAL A 146 9.64 9.52 -6.40
CA VAL A 146 10.20 8.56 -5.44
C VAL A 146 11.09 9.28 -4.44
N VAL A 147 10.73 9.22 -3.16
CA VAL A 147 11.49 9.81 -2.04
C VAL A 147 12.03 8.77 -1.09
N GLY A 148 11.51 7.55 -1.14
CA GLY A 148 11.98 6.44 -0.31
C GLY A 148 11.92 5.11 -1.02
N ILE A 149 12.84 4.22 -0.66
CA ILE A 149 12.89 2.82 -1.11
C ILE A 149 13.03 1.95 0.12
N LEU A 150 12.07 1.05 0.34
CA LEU A 150 12.12 0.13 1.46
C LEU A 150 13.25 -0.90 1.30
N LYS A 151 13.85 -1.31 2.42
CA LYS A 151 14.59 -2.58 2.45
C LYS A 151 13.59 -3.73 2.23
N SER A 152 14.08 -4.89 1.80
CA SER A 152 13.20 -6.05 1.66
C SER A 152 12.57 -6.41 3.00
N THR A 153 11.24 -6.47 2.98
CA THR A 153 10.41 -6.81 4.14
C THR A 153 10.01 -8.27 4.16
N ASN A 154 10.13 -8.95 3.00
CA ASN A 154 9.57 -10.28 2.73
C ASN A 154 8.05 -10.34 2.94
N THR A 155 7.36 -9.23 2.71
CA THR A 155 5.91 -9.10 2.78
C THR A 155 5.36 -8.53 1.46
N SER A 156 4.04 -8.33 1.37
CA SER A 156 3.36 -7.66 0.26
C SER A 156 3.90 -6.24 0.00
N TYR A 157 4.46 -5.60 1.00
CA TYR A 157 5.01 -4.24 0.90
C TYR A 157 6.17 -4.14 -0.11
N ASP A 158 6.90 -5.23 -0.31
CA ASP A 158 7.98 -5.26 -1.30
C ASP A 158 7.49 -5.05 -2.74
N ASN A 159 6.20 -5.31 -3.01
CA ASN A 159 5.58 -5.24 -4.34
C ASN A 159 4.60 -4.06 -4.50
N ALA A 160 4.54 -3.15 -3.54
CA ALA A 160 3.62 -2.02 -3.54
C ALA A 160 4.35 -0.67 -3.62
N VAL A 161 3.59 0.36 -3.93
CA VAL A 161 3.99 1.77 -3.90
C VAL A 161 3.11 2.47 -2.87
N PHE A 162 3.66 3.32 -2.02
CA PHE A 162 2.95 3.99 -0.94
C PHE A 162 3.01 5.50 -1.12
N THR A 163 1.88 6.17 -0.92
CA THR A 163 1.76 7.63 -0.99
C THR A 163 0.80 8.13 0.08
N ASP A 164 0.74 9.44 0.27
CA ASP A 164 -0.28 10.03 1.13
C ASP A 164 -1.68 9.70 0.61
N ILE A 165 -2.61 9.42 1.54
CA ILE A 165 -3.97 9.04 1.18
C ILE A 165 -4.69 10.12 0.40
N CYS A 166 -4.38 11.40 0.62
CA CYS A 166 -4.95 12.53 -0.11
C CYS A 166 -4.62 12.52 -1.61
N ASN A 167 -3.59 11.79 -2.03
CA ASN A 167 -3.23 11.65 -3.44
C ASN A 167 -4.07 10.62 -4.20
N ILE A 168 -4.81 9.76 -3.48
CA ILE A 168 -5.64 8.68 -4.05
C ILE A 168 -7.14 8.97 -3.87
N TRP A 169 -7.47 9.81 -2.88
CA TRP A 169 -8.84 10.09 -2.46
C TRP A 169 -9.48 11.24 -3.22
#